data_2dc39074f9cf696f19a923d70dadaab1
#
_entry.id   2dc39074f9cf696f19a923d70dadaab1
#
_cell.length_a   1.000
_cell.length_b   1.000
_cell.length_c   1.000
_cell.angle_alpha   90.00
_cell.angle_beta   90.00
_cell.angle_gamma   90.00
#
_symmetry.space_group_name_H-M   'P 1'
#
loop_
_entity.id
_entity.type
_entity.pdbx_description
1 polymer ?
#
loop_
_entity_poly.entity_id
_entity_poly.type
_entity_poly.pdbx_seq_one_letter_code
_entity_poly.pdbx_strand_id
1 'polypeptide(L)'
;MIEIQTSVGELFDKISILSIKKQKIVDVEKLKNIEKELVTLSEKAELLKSIDQESFHSFMDNLIQVNTKLWETEDRIRILEKNQSFNEEFIVLARDVYFNNDKRFEIKSSVNKFYNSDIVEEKQYEKYI
;
A
#
# COMPACT_ATOMS: atom_id res chain seq x y z
N MET A 1 -14.02 18.50 -0.60
CA MET A 1 -13.53 17.17 -1.05
C MET A 1 -13.42 17.16 -2.57
N ILE A 2 -12.38 16.56 -3.08
CA ILE A 2 -12.14 16.43 -4.52
C ILE A 2 -12.18 14.95 -4.88
N GLU A 3 -12.87 14.62 -5.97
CA GLU A 3 -12.89 13.26 -6.51
C GLU A 3 -12.04 13.21 -7.76
N ILE A 4 -11.25 12.15 -7.88
CA ILE A 4 -10.44 11.87 -9.07
C ILE A 4 -10.67 10.45 -9.53
N GLN A 5 -10.45 10.22 -10.81
CA GLN A 5 -10.48 8.86 -11.36
C GLN A 5 -9.15 8.18 -11.03
N THR A 6 -9.22 6.92 -10.62
CA THR A 6 -8.04 6.15 -10.28
C THR A 6 -8.21 4.69 -10.69
N SER A 7 -7.11 3.94 -10.70
CA SER A 7 -7.17 2.50 -10.98
C SER A 7 -7.76 1.73 -9.80
N VAL A 8 -8.29 0.54 -10.07
CA VAL A 8 -8.80 -0.35 -9.02
C VAL A 8 -7.67 -0.74 -8.07
N GLY A 9 -6.48 -1.02 -8.62
CA GLY A 9 -5.30 -1.35 -7.82
C GLY A 9 -4.92 -0.25 -6.84
N GLU A 10 -5.03 1.02 -7.27
CA GLU A 10 -4.75 2.16 -6.40
C GLU A 10 -5.76 2.27 -5.26
N LEU A 11 -7.04 2.00 -5.54
CA LEU A 11 -8.06 1.98 -4.49
C LEU A 11 -7.75 0.92 -3.42
N PHE A 12 -7.42 -0.30 -3.85
CA PHE A 12 -7.06 -1.39 -2.93
C PHE A 12 -5.82 -1.02 -2.09
N ASP A 13 -4.82 -0.46 -2.74
CA ASP A 13 -3.59 -0.06 -2.08
C ASP A 13 -3.84 1.00 -1.01
N LYS A 14 -4.63 2.02 -1.32
CA LYS A 14 -5.00 3.07 -0.35
C LYS A 14 -5.75 2.48 0.84
N ILE A 15 -6.70 1.59 0.61
CA ILE A 15 -7.45 0.94 1.70
C ILE A 15 -6.49 0.13 2.57
N SER A 16 -5.56 -0.63 1.98
CA SER A 16 -4.59 -1.41 2.73
C SER A 16 -3.70 -0.52 3.61
N ILE A 17 -3.23 0.59 3.08
CA ILE A 17 -2.39 1.55 3.82
C ILE A 17 -3.17 2.19 4.96
N LEU A 18 -4.42 2.59 4.71
CA LEU A 18 -5.27 3.17 5.76
C LEU A 18 -5.55 2.16 6.87
N SER A 19 -5.72 0.89 6.53
CA SER A 19 -5.91 -0.18 7.52
C SER A 19 -4.69 -0.34 8.42
N ILE A 20 -3.49 -0.23 7.85
CA ILE A 20 -2.24 -0.26 8.60
C ILE A 20 -2.12 0.98 9.50
N LYS A 21 -2.39 2.16 8.96
CA LYS A 21 -2.36 3.42 9.73
C LYS A 21 -3.31 3.35 10.93
N LYS A 22 -4.49 2.78 10.75
CA LYS A 22 -5.46 2.63 11.83
C LYS A 22 -4.91 1.80 12.99
N GLN A 23 -4.08 0.81 12.70
CA GLN A 23 -3.45 -0.04 13.72
C GLN A 23 -2.22 0.60 14.37
N LYS A 24 -1.44 1.38 13.60
CA LYS A 24 -0.14 1.90 14.03
C LYS A 24 -0.22 3.27 14.69
N ILE A 25 -1.14 4.13 14.27
CA ILE A 25 -1.23 5.51 14.73
C ILE A 25 -2.08 5.57 16.00
N VAL A 26 -1.61 6.32 16.99
CA VAL A 26 -2.28 6.46 18.29
C VAL A 26 -2.90 7.84 18.53
N ASP A 27 -2.52 8.85 17.76
CA ASP A 27 -3.04 10.20 17.87
C ASP A 27 -4.54 10.24 17.48
N VAL A 28 -5.38 10.72 18.39
CA VAL A 28 -6.86 10.69 18.25
C VAL A 28 -7.33 11.49 17.03
N GLU A 29 -6.76 12.67 16.80
CA GLU A 29 -7.17 13.51 15.66
C GLU A 29 -6.75 12.90 14.33
N LYS A 30 -5.56 12.32 14.28
CA LYS A 30 -5.11 11.58 13.08
C LYS A 30 -6.00 10.36 12.82
N LEU A 31 -6.37 9.62 13.87
CA LEU A 31 -7.26 8.45 13.74
C LEU A 31 -8.63 8.84 13.20
N LYS A 32 -9.18 9.97 13.58
CA LYS A 32 -10.47 10.46 13.04
C LYS A 32 -10.37 10.67 11.52
N ASN A 33 -9.28 11.30 11.07
CA ASN A 33 -9.06 11.52 9.64
C ASN A 33 -8.89 10.21 8.87
N ILE A 34 -8.13 9.28 9.45
CA ILE A 34 -7.90 7.95 8.86
C ILE A 34 -9.22 7.18 8.74
N GLU A 35 -10.01 7.16 9.80
CA GLU A 35 -11.30 6.45 9.81
C GLU A 35 -12.26 7.02 8.78
N LYS A 36 -12.34 8.34 8.67
CA LYS A 36 -13.19 9.00 7.69
C LYS A 36 -12.82 8.62 6.26
N GLU A 37 -11.53 8.66 5.94
CA GLU A 37 -11.07 8.27 4.61
C GLU A 37 -11.28 6.79 4.35
N LEU A 38 -10.98 5.94 5.32
CA LEU A 38 -11.14 4.49 5.21
C LEU A 38 -12.61 4.11 4.94
N VAL A 39 -13.56 4.68 5.68
CA VAL A 39 -14.98 4.45 5.47
C VAL A 39 -15.39 4.85 4.05
N THR A 40 -14.99 6.04 3.62
CA THR A 40 -15.32 6.56 2.28
C THR A 40 -14.81 5.64 1.17
N LEU A 41 -13.56 5.22 1.26
CA LEU A 41 -12.95 4.36 0.23
C LEU A 41 -13.50 2.93 0.29
N SER A 42 -13.78 2.42 1.49
CA SER A 42 -14.36 1.07 1.64
C SER A 42 -15.75 0.98 1.02
N GLU A 43 -16.55 2.03 1.11
CA GLU A 43 -17.85 2.10 0.43
C GLU A 43 -17.69 1.98 -1.08
N LYS A 44 -16.66 2.63 -1.66
CA LYS A 44 -16.37 2.53 -3.10
C LYS A 44 -15.97 1.12 -3.51
N ALA A 45 -15.32 0.37 -2.62
CA ALA A 45 -14.85 -0.98 -2.90
C ALA A 45 -15.93 -2.06 -2.69
N GLU A 46 -17.06 -1.74 -2.08
CA GLU A 46 -18.07 -2.73 -1.70
C GLU A 46 -18.61 -3.52 -2.91
N LEU A 47 -18.85 -2.86 -4.03
CA LEU A 47 -19.30 -3.51 -5.24
C LEU A 47 -18.27 -4.54 -5.75
N LEU A 48 -16.98 -4.18 -5.71
CA LEU A 48 -15.89 -5.06 -6.12
C LEU A 48 -15.81 -6.30 -5.22
N LYS A 49 -16.00 -6.10 -3.91
CA LYS A 49 -16.04 -7.19 -2.95
C LYS A 49 -17.18 -8.17 -3.26
N SER A 50 -18.34 -7.67 -3.67
CA SER A 50 -19.50 -8.51 -3.99
C SER A 50 -19.30 -9.34 -5.26
N ILE A 51 -18.42 -8.94 -6.18
CA ILE A 51 -18.12 -9.71 -7.39
C ILE A 51 -17.45 -11.04 -7.03
N ASP A 52 -16.45 -11.03 -6.16
CA ASP A 52 -15.72 -12.21 -5.71
C ASP A 52 -15.04 -11.91 -4.37
N GLN A 53 -15.67 -12.35 -3.27
CA GLN A 53 -15.17 -12.06 -1.93
C GLN A 53 -13.80 -12.69 -1.67
N GLU A 54 -13.57 -13.91 -2.16
CA GLU A 54 -12.31 -14.61 -1.94
C GLU A 54 -11.15 -13.89 -2.61
N SER A 55 -11.31 -13.50 -3.86
CA SER A 55 -10.28 -12.72 -4.59
C SER A 55 -10.06 -11.36 -3.96
N PHE A 56 -11.13 -10.67 -3.54
CA PHE A 56 -11.03 -9.39 -2.87
C PHE A 56 -10.16 -9.50 -1.61
N HIS A 57 -10.44 -10.46 -0.75
CA HIS A 57 -9.67 -10.66 0.48
C HIS A 57 -8.24 -11.08 0.21
N SER A 58 -8.00 -11.93 -0.78
CA SER A 58 -6.65 -12.37 -1.15
C SER A 58 -5.79 -11.19 -1.61
N PHE A 59 -6.29 -10.36 -2.50
CA PHE A 59 -5.58 -9.17 -2.96
C PHE A 59 -5.32 -8.19 -1.82
N MET A 60 -6.32 -7.96 -0.98
CA MET A 60 -6.20 -7.05 0.16
C MET A 60 -5.16 -7.55 1.15
N ASP A 61 -5.17 -8.84 1.48
CA ASP A 61 -4.19 -9.44 2.40
C ASP A 61 -2.77 -9.31 1.85
N ASN A 62 -2.58 -9.56 0.56
CA ASN A 62 -1.27 -9.43 -0.07
C ASN A 62 -0.75 -7.98 -0.02
N LEU A 63 -1.62 -7.00 -0.25
CA LEU A 63 -1.25 -5.60 -0.14
C LEU A 63 -0.95 -5.20 1.30
N ILE A 64 -1.74 -5.67 2.26
CA ILE A 64 -1.48 -5.41 3.69
C ILE A 64 -0.12 -5.97 4.08
N GLN A 65 0.24 -7.17 3.63
CA GLN A 65 1.54 -7.77 3.95
C GLN A 65 2.70 -6.94 3.39
N VAL A 66 2.67 -6.59 2.12
CA VAL A 66 3.77 -5.82 1.49
C VAL A 66 3.85 -4.41 2.05
N ASN A 67 2.73 -3.76 2.30
CA ASN A 67 2.71 -2.41 2.85
C ASN A 67 3.11 -2.38 4.32
N THR A 68 2.80 -3.42 5.09
CA THR A 68 3.28 -3.55 6.48
C THR A 68 4.80 -3.70 6.49
N LYS A 69 5.35 -4.51 5.59
CA LYS A 69 6.80 -4.66 5.46
C LYS A 69 7.47 -3.33 5.11
N LEU A 70 6.88 -2.58 4.17
CA LEU A 70 7.37 -1.25 3.81
C LEU A 70 7.30 -0.29 4.99
N TRP A 71 6.22 -0.29 5.74
CA TRP A 71 6.06 0.54 6.93
C TRP A 71 7.18 0.30 7.94
N GLU A 72 7.40 -0.96 8.28
CA GLU A 72 8.42 -1.36 9.26
C GLU A 72 9.83 -1.03 8.77
N THR A 73 10.11 -1.27 7.49
CA THR A 73 11.39 -0.95 6.86
C THR A 73 11.67 0.55 6.88
N GLU A 74 10.67 1.36 6.53
CA GLU A 74 10.78 2.82 6.55
C GLU A 74 11.01 3.36 7.97
N ASP A 75 10.31 2.85 8.96
CA ASP A 75 10.54 3.23 10.35
C ASP A 75 11.96 2.93 10.79
N ARG A 76 12.46 1.75 10.47
CA ARG A 76 13.81 1.34 10.87
C ARG A 76 14.88 2.18 10.15
N ILE A 77 14.72 2.44 8.87
CA ILE A 77 15.63 3.31 8.12
C ILE A 77 15.70 4.70 8.75
N ARG A 78 14.56 5.25 9.14
CA ARG A 78 14.50 6.59 9.75
C ARG A 78 15.20 6.63 11.10
N ILE A 79 15.13 5.55 11.87
CA ILE A 79 15.88 5.44 13.13
C ILE A 79 17.39 5.41 12.84
N LEU A 80 17.83 4.63 11.86
CA LEU A 80 19.24 4.57 11.49
C LEU A 80 19.76 5.91 10.94
N GLU A 81 18.94 6.60 10.14
CA GLU A 81 19.26 7.94 9.64
C GLU A 81 19.43 8.94 10.80
N LYS A 82 18.51 8.93 11.74
CA LYS A 82 18.57 9.80 12.92
C LYS A 82 19.86 9.58 13.70
N ASN A 83 20.30 8.33 13.81
CA ASN A 83 21.51 7.96 14.53
C ASN A 83 22.77 8.03 13.67
N GLN A 84 22.66 8.47 12.41
CA GLN A 84 23.77 8.54 11.45
C GLN A 84 24.47 7.17 11.27
N SER A 85 23.68 6.09 11.36
CA SER A 85 24.18 4.70 11.26
C SER A 85 23.99 4.18 9.84
N PHE A 86 24.94 4.47 8.95
CA PHE A 86 24.90 4.05 7.55
C PHE A 86 25.69 2.75 7.35
N ASN A 87 25.33 1.75 8.12
CA ASN A 87 25.98 0.45 8.19
C ASN A 87 25.38 -0.54 7.18
N GLU A 88 25.75 -1.80 7.28
CA GLU A 88 25.23 -2.85 6.40
C GLU A 88 23.73 -3.04 6.57
N GLU A 89 23.21 -2.92 7.78
CA GLU A 89 21.76 -2.97 8.04
C GLU A 89 21.02 -1.89 7.25
N PHE A 90 21.55 -0.67 7.26
CA PHE A 90 20.97 0.44 6.49
C PHE A 90 20.88 0.10 5.01
N ILE A 91 21.96 -0.47 4.44
CA ILE A 91 22.00 -0.84 3.04
C ILE A 91 20.97 -1.91 2.70
N VAL A 92 20.85 -2.95 3.54
CA VAL A 92 19.87 -4.03 3.36
C VAL A 92 18.45 -3.46 3.37
N LEU A 93 18.14 -2.60 4.34
CA LEU A 93 16.82 -2.00 4.46
C LEU A 93 16.50 -1.07 3.28
N ALA A 94 17.47 -0.29 2.84
CA ALA A 94 17.32 0.59 1.67
C ALA A 94 16.99 -0.23 0.41
N ARG A 95 17.64 -1.36 0.22
CA ARG A 95 17.35 -2.27 -0.89
C ARG A 95 15.96 -2.89 -0.75
N ASP A 96 15.54 -3.24 0.45
CA ASP A 96 14.21 -3.79 0.72
C ASP A 96 13.09 -2.83 0.29
N VAL A 97 13.32 -1.52 0.35
CA VAL A 97 12.32 -0.53 -0.08
C VAL A 97 11.94 -0.74 -1.53
N TYR A 98 12.90 -0.76 -2.45
CA TYR A 98 12.55 -0.90 -3.86
C TYR A 98 12.14 -2.32 -4.23
N PHE A 99 12.68 -3.35 -3.60
CA PHE A 99 12.21 -4.72 -3.80
C PHE A 99 10.75 -4.87 -3.41
N ASN A 100 10.35 -4.33 -2.27
CA ASN A 100 8.96 -4.42 -1.81
C ASN A 100 8.03 -3.48 -2.59
N ASN A 101 8.50 -2.32 -3.02
CA ASN A 101 7.73 -1.46 -3.93
C ASN A 101 7.45 -2.15 -5.27
N ASP A 102 8.39 -2.94 -5.77
CA ASP A 102 8.17 -3.72 -7.00
C ASP A 102 7.10 -4.79 -6.78
N LYS A 103 7.13 -5.50 -5.65
CA LYS A 103 6.08 -6.46 -5.29
C LYS A 103 4.71 -5.79 -5.16
N ARG A 104 4.67 -4.63 -4.51
CA ARG A 104 3.46 -3.83 -4.37
C ARG A 104 2.88 -3.48 -5.74
N PHE A 105 3.71 -3.01 -6.66
CA PHE A 105 3.30 -2.71 -8.02
C PHE A 105 2.73 -3.95 -8.73
N GLU A 106 3.37 -5.10 -8.62
CA GLU A 106 2.90 -6.35 -9.22
C GLU A 106 1.52 -6.74 -8.71
N ILE A 107 1.27 -6.60 -7.40
CA ILE A 107 -0.04 -6.89 -6.79
C ILE A 107 -1.09 -5.93 -7.35
N LYS A 108 -0.80 -4.63 -7.38
CA LYS A 108 -1.71 -3.61 -7.92
C LYS A 108 -2.02 -3.88 -9.39
N SER A 109 -1.02 -4.28 -10.16
CA SER A 109 -1.19 -4.65 -11.57
C SER A 109 -2.10 -5.87 -11.72
N SER A 110 -1.95 -6.88 -10.86
CA SER A 110 -2.82 -8.07 -10.87
C SER A 110 -4.26 -7.70 -10.52
N VAL A 111 -4.47 -6.79 -9.56
CA VAL A 111 -5.80 -6.27 -9.23
C VAL A 111 -6.43 -5.59 -10.45
N ASN A 112 -5.67 -4.72 -11.11
CA ASN A 112 -6.15 -4.00 -12.30
C ASN A 112 -6.57 -4.96 -13.41
N LYS A 113 -5.82 -6.02 -13.62
CA LYS A 113 -6.13 -7.04 -14.63
C LYS A 113 -7.39 -7.83 -14.25
N PHE A 114 -7.48 -8.26 -12.99
CA PHE A 114 -8.63 -9.04 -12.52
C PHE A 114 -9.94 -8.29 -12.67
N TYR A 115 -9.96 -7.00 -12.30
CA TYR A 115 -11.18 -6.18 -12.35
C TYR A 115 -11.32 -5.40 -13.67
N ASN A 116 -10.43 -5.61 -14.62
CA ASN A 116 -10.43 -4.92 -15.91
C ASN A 116 -10.50 -3.39 -15.73
N SER A 117 -9.59 -2.86 -14.94
CA SER A 117 -9.52 -1.43 -14.63
C SER A 117 -9.25 -0.61 -15.89
N ASP A 118 -10.06 0.42 -16.15
CA ASP A 118 -9.86 1.33 -17.29
C ASP A 118 -8.57 2.13 -17.16
N ILE A 119 -8.23 2.51 -15.92
CA ILE A 119 -7.00 3.23 -15.62
C ILE A 119 -6.02 2.23 -15.02
N VAL A 120 -4.80 2.21 -15.54
CA VAL A 120 -3.73 1.35 -15.03
C VAL A 120 -2.47 2.17 -14.80
N GLU A 121 -1.76 1.84 -13.74
CA GLU A 121 -0.48 2.47 -13.41
C GLU A 121 0.61 1.85 -14.27
N GLU A 122 1.46 2.69 -14.84
CA GLU A 122 2.64 2.27 -15.60
C GLU A 122 3.91 2.73 -14.88
N LYS A 123 4.96 1.92 -14.95
CA LYS A 123 6.27 2.24 -14.42
C LYS A 123 7.35 1.89 -15.42
N GLN A 124 8.41 2.70 -15.42
CA GLN A 124 9.60 2.42 -16.22
C GLN A 124 10.82 2.76 -15.39
N TYR A 125 11.41 1.75 -14.79
CA TYR A 125 12.65 1.87 -14.01
C TYR A 125 13.78 1.07 -14.67
N GLU A 126 15.00 1.41 -14.31
CA GLU A 126 16.16 0.61 -14.67
C GLU A 126 16.01 -0.80 -14.08
N LYS A 127 16.16 -1.81 -14.92
CA LYS A 127 16.08 -3.20 -14.47
C LYS A 127 17.39 -3.59 -13.76
N TYR A 128 17.25 -4.21 -12.59
CA TYR A 128 18.39 -4.65 -11.79
C TYR A 128 18.53 -6.18 -11.75
N ILE A 129 17.74 -6.88 -12.55
CA ILE A 129 17.76 -8.34 -12.68
C ILE A 129 18.04 -8.71 -14.13
#